data_ba76c98c03f9ad9e9faf517422411be0
#
_entry.id   ba76c98c03f9ad9e9faf517422411be0
#
_cell.length_a   1.000
_cell.length_b   1.000
_cell.length_c   1.000
_cell.angle_alpha   90.00
_cell.angle_beta   90.00
_cell.angle_gamma   90.00
#
_symmetry.space_group_name_H-M   'P 1'
#
loop_
_entity.id
_entity.type
_entity.pdbx_description
1 polymer ?
#
loop_
_entity_poly.entity_id
_entity_poly.type
_entity_poly.pdbx_seq_one_letter_code
_entity_poly.pdbx_strand_id
1 'polypeptide(L)'
;YISHAGLILLILGQLFTDLLSRESAMEIKEGETISHSSDFRLNELALIDHSNTEEDKVYALPESFLQSKSGATIPSGPLPFRINVKDYWPNVSLVGKEKEGYTRIEANSGFNNVFLKAMPPETAMDQRDVGAAVLEIMDGDIILGEWLVATVLDPQKFDYQGKDFSIGMRAKRYYEDFSLTLLKATHENYTGTMEPKNFASRVRLQNEGTGEDREVLVYMNHPLRYHGLTFFQHQMSANEMVRRQGLTATSTFQVVQNPTWLTPYLACTMVGVGLTVQFMVHLIGFTRKRRNSSPSSINTRATTPKTA
;
A
#
# COMPACT_ATOMS: atom_id res chain seq x y z
N TYR A 1 -21.49 6.29 -29.90
CA TYR A 1 -20.60 5.13 -29.66
C TYR A 1 -19.34 5.51 -28.87
N ILE A 2 -18.67 6.63 -29.16
CA ILE A 2 -17.42 7.04 -28.48
C ILE A 2 -17.63 7.22 -26.98
N SER A 3 -18.71 7.92 -26.56
CA SER A 3 -19.05 8.12 -25.15
C SER A 3 -19.30 6.79 -24.42
N HIS A 4 -19.98 5.84 -25.07
CA HIS A 4 -20.22 4.51 -24.47
C HIS A 4 -18.91 3.71 -24.34
N ALA A 5 -18.05 3.77 -25.34
CA ALA A 5 -16.73 3.15 -25.28
C ALA A 5 -15.87 3.75 -24.15
N GLY A 6 -15.92 5.08 -23.96
CA GLY A 6 -15.27 5.76 -22.86
C GLY A 6 -15.80 5.34 -21.48
N LEU A 7 -17.14 5.18 -21.33
CA LEU A 7 -17.74 4.69 -20.10
C LEU A 7 -17.35 3.24 -19.79
N ILE A 8 -17.34 2.37 -20.78
CA ILE A 8 -16.90 0.98 -20.63
C ILE A 8 -15.41 0.95 -20.21
N LEU A 9 -14.58 1.76 -20.86
CA LEU A 9 -13.16 1.87 -20.51
C LEU A 9 -12.95 2.37 -19.07
N LEU A 10 -13.80 3.29 -18.58
CA LEU A 10 -13.74 3.78 -17.22
C LEU A 10 -14.03 2.66 -16.21
N ILE A 11 -15.07 1.87 -16.44
CA ILE A 11 -15.44 0.74 -15.58
C ILE A 11 -14.35 -0.34 -15.59
N LEU A 12 -13.86 -0.72 -16.78
CA LEU A 12 -12.78 -1.69 -16.92
C LEU A 12 -11.47 -1.16 -16.31
N GLY A 13 -11.19 0.14 -16.44
CA GLY A 13 -10.03 0.79 -15.84
C GLY A 13 -10.05 0.72 -14.32
N GLN A 14 -11.22 0.90 -13.70
CA GLN A 14 -11.37 0.73 -12.26
C GLN A 14 -11.11 -0.72 -11.84
N LEU A 15 -11.71 -1.68 -12.55
CA LEU A 15 -11.46 -3.10 -12.29
C LEU A 15 -9.97 -3.46 -12.38
N PHE A 16 -9.28 -2.99 -13.43
CA PHE A 16 -7.85 -3.23 -13.58
C PHE A 16 -7.02 -2.51 -12.52
N THR A 17 -7.43 -1.33 -12.07
CA THR A 17 -6.79 -0.66 -10.93
C THR A 17 -6.88 -1.53 -9.68
N ASP A 18 -8.06 -2.03 -9.33
CA ASP A 18 -8.26 -2.87 -8.14
C ASP A 18 -7.46 -4.18 -8.21
N LEU A 19 -7.31 -4.76 -9.41
CA LEU A 19 -6.60 -6.03 -9.59
C LEU A 19 -5.08 -5.90 -9.70
N LEU A 20 -4.58 -4.77 -10.22
CA LEU A 20 -3.17 -4.61 -10.60
C LEU A 20 -2.44 -3.57 -9.77
N SER A 21 -3.14 -2.70 -9.02
CA SER A 21 -2.47 -1.76 -8.14
C SER A 21 -1.92 -2.45 -6.89
N ARG A 22 -0.80 -1.91 -6.43
CA ARG A 22 -0.18 -2.31 -5.17
C ARG A 22 -0.10 -1.10 -4.26
N GLU A 23 -0.55 -1.26 -3.03
CA GLU A 23 -0.48 -0.23 -2.01
C GLU A 23 0.37 -0.72 -0.83
N SER A 24 1.21 0.14 -0.32
CA SER A 24 2.09 -0.15 0.80
C SER A 24 2.35 1.11 1.62
N ALA A 25 2.89 0.96 2.81
CA ALA A 25 3.28 2.06 3.68
C ALA A 25 4.81 2.13 3.79
N MET A 26 5.35 3.35 3.74
CA MET A 26 6.75 3.63 4.04
C MET A 26 6.79 4.57 5.23
N GLU A 27 7.14 4.04 6.39
CA GLU A 27 7.27 4.82 7.63
C GLU A 27 8.73 5.16 7.85
N ILE A 28 9.04 6.46 7.97
CA ILE A 28 10.40 6.97 8.08
C ILE A 28 10.47 7.92 9.28
N LYS A 29 11.47 7.74 10.15
CA LYS A 29 11.80 8.67 11.24
C LYS A 29 12.73 9.78 10.74
N GLU A 30 12.66 10.97 11.35
CA GLU A 30 13.62 12.04 11.02
C GLU A 30 15.06 11.54 11.20
N GLY A 31 15.88 11.70 10.14
CA GLY A 31 17.27 11.24 10.06
C GLY A 31 17.43 9.79 9.59
N GLU A 32 16.36 9.02 9.46
CA GLU A 32 16.42 7.63 8.97
C GLU A 32 16.37 7.58 7.45
N THR A 33 17.07 6.59 6.88
CA THR A 33 17.07 6.29 5.44
C THR A 33 16.47 4.91 5.23
N ILE A 34 15.47 4.80 4.35
CA ILE A 34 14.77 3.55 4.05
C ILE A 34 14.67 3.35 2.54
N SER A 35 14.88 2.10 2.10
CA SER A 35 14.77 1.66 0.70
C SER A 35 13.64 0.65 0.48
N HIS A 36 12.68 0.55 1.40
CA HIS A 36 11.58 -0.40 1.27
C HIS A 36 10.27 0.18 1.78
N SER A 37 9.16 -0.31 1.24
CA SER A 37 7.83 -0.12 1.78
C SER A 37 7.24 -1.45 2.26
N SER A 38 6.28 -1.39 3.16
CA SER A 38 5.63 -2.55 3.79
C SER A 38 4.20 -2.67 3.33
N ASP A 39 3.77 -3.84 2.87
CA ASP A 39 2.39 -4.12 2.45
C ASP A 39 1.40 -3.86 3.59
N PHE A 40 0.20 -3.38 3.27
CA PHE A 40 -0.84 -3.12 4.27
C PHE A 40 -1.49 -4.40 4.81
N ARG A 41 -1.50 -5.49 4.04
CA ARG A 41 -2.25 -6.71 4.37
C ARG A 41 -1.42 -7.98 4.36
N LEU A 42 -0.49 -8.08 3.41
CA LEU A 42 0.31 -9.27 3.25
C LEU A 42 1.44 -9.32 4.29
N ASN A 43 1.66 -10.50 4.82
CA ASN A 43 2.76 -10.78 5.73
C ASN A 43 3.77 -11.72 5.09
N GLU A 44 4.94 -11.80 5.69
CA GLU A 44 6.00 -12.71 5.33
C GLU A 44 6.73 -13.22 6.57
N LEU A 45 7.21 -14.45 6.52
CA LEU A 45 8.22 -14.94 7.44
C LEU A 45 9.58 -14.46 6.94
N ALA A 46 10.29 -13.70 7.75
CA ALA A 46 11.63 -13.24 7.46
C ALA A 46 12.65 -14.00 8.33
N LEU A 47 13.61 -14.63 7.65
CA LEU A 47 14.84 -15.12 8.25
C LEU A 47 15.97 -14.22 7.79
N ILE A 48 16.76 -13.75 8.74
CA ILE A 48 17.86 -12.82 8.47
C ILE A 48 19.15 -13.46 8.97
N ASP A 49 20.10 -13.60 8.08
CA ASP A 49 21.47 -14.03 8.37
C ASP A 49 22.32 -12.78 8.62
N HIS A 50 22.77 -12.60 9.85
CA HIS A 50 23.60 -11.47 10.30
C HIS A 50 25.10 -11.79 10.28
N SER A 51 25.50 -12.87 9.63
CA SER A 51 26.91 -13.33 9.62
C SER A 51 27.85 -12.41 8.84
N ASN A 52 27.30 -11.60 7.92
CA ASN A 52 28.07 -10.57 7.24
C ASN A 52 27.94 -9.25 7.99
N THR A 53 29.06 -8.58 8.27
CA THR A 53 29.08 -7.29 8.98
C THR A 53 28.65 -6.11 8.10
N GLU A 54 28.65 -6.26 6.79
CA GLU A 54 28.32 -5.17 5.83
C GLU A 54 26.87 -5.25 5.37
N GLU A 55 26.32 -6.46 5.21
CA GLU A 55 24.98 -6.66 4.68
C GLU A 55 24.26 -7.83 5.33
N ASP A 56 23.03 -7.63 5.74
CA ASP A 56 22.13 -8.69 6.17
C ASP A 56 21.57 -9.47 4.99
N LYS A 57 21.63 -10.80 5.03
CA LYS A 57 20.99 -11.61 4.01
C LYS A 57 19.60 -12.05 4.44
N VAL A 58 18.59 -11.56 3.74
CA VAL A 58 17.18 -11.80 4.08
C VAL A 58 16.57 -12.90 3.21
N TYR A 59 15.99 -13.88 3.85
CA TYR A 59 15.18 -14.93 3.24
C TYR A 59 13.72 -14.70 3.64
N ALA A 60 12.90 -14.22 2.68
CA ALA A 60 11.50 -13.91 2.91
C ALA A 60 10.60 -14.97 2.30
N LEU A 61 9.69 -15.52 3.09
CA LEU A 61 8.72 -16.53 2.69
C LEU A 61 7.31 -15.93 2.83
N PRO A 62 6.51 -15.87 1.75
CA PRO A 62 5.14 -15.38 1.82
C PRO A 62 4.29 -16.14 2.84
N GLU A 63 3.43 -15.46 3.56
CA GLU A 63 2.50 -16.05 4.53
C GLU A 63 1.62 -17.16 3.93
N SER A 64 1.17 -17.00 2.68
CA SER A 64 0.42 -18.03 1.95
C SER A 64 1.17 -19.36 1.83
N PHE A 65 2.49 -19.30 1.83
CA PHE A 65 3.33 -20.51 1.82
C PHE A 65 3.31 -21.21 3.17
N LEU A 66 3.34 -20.48 4.28
CA LEU A 66 3.20 -21.02 5.63
C LEU A 66 1.84 -21.70 5.79
N GLN A 67 0.78 -21.06 5.35
CA GLN A 67 -0.56 -21.62 5.37
C GLN A 67 -0.68 -22.94 4.60
N SER A 68 -0.08 -23.01 3.40
CA SER A 68 -0.12 -24.22 2.56
C SER A 68 0.75 -25.36 3.11
N LYS A 69 1.68 -25.07 4.02
CA LYS A 69 2.66 -25.99 4.62
C LYS A 69 2.46 -26.23 6.11
N SER A 70 1.32 -25.83 6.68
CA SER A 70 0.99 -26.18 8.06
C SER A 70 1.01 -27.70 8.25
N GLY A 71 1.77 -28.17 9.24
CA GLY A 71 2.07 -29.60 9.45
C GLY A 71 3.10 -30.19 8.49
N ALA A 72 3.85 -29.39 7.74
CA ALA A 72 4.83 -29.87 6.77
C ALA A 72 6.14 -29.06 6.78
N THR A 73 7.19 -29.66 6.27
CA THR A 73 8.51 -29.04 6.16
C THR A 73 8.58 -28.12 4.93
N ILE A 74 9.12 -26.94 5.14
CA ILE A 74 9.48 -26.00 4.07
C ILE A 74 10.79 -26.46 3.43
N PRO A 75 10.89 -26.58 2.09
CA PRO A 75 12.16 -26.82 1.42
C PRO A 75 13.19 -25.76 1.84
N SER A 76 14.36 -26.21 2.29
CA SER A 76 15.39 -25.30 2.83
C SER A 76 15.93 -24.29 1.80
N GLY A 77 15.76 -24.56 0.49
CA GLY A 77 16.33 -23.70 -0.54
C GLY A 77 17.81 -23.41 -0.25
N PRO A 78 18.19 -22.12 -0.14
CA PRO A 78 19.57 -21.75 0.18
C PRO A 78 19.88 -21.72 1.70
N LEU A 79 18.91 -22.06 2.57
CA LEU A 79 19.11 -22.11 4.02
C LEU A 79 19.89 -23.36 4.43
N PRO A 80 20.81 -23.26 5.41
CA PRO A 80 21.61 -24.42 5.87
C PRO A 80 20.81 -25.38 6.77
N PHE A 81 19.59 -25.01 7.16
CA PHE A 81 18.68 -25.79 8.00
C PHE A 81 17.29 -25.88 7.36
N ARG A 82 16.47 -26.79 7.85
CA ARG A 82 15.06 -26.95 7.43
C ARG A 82 14.14 -26.28 8.42
N ILE A 83 12.99 -25.82 7.94
CA ILE A 83 11.92 -25.23 8.76
C ILE A 83 10.70 -26.12 8.59
N ASN A 84 10.16 -26.59 9.71
CA ASN A 84 8.88 -27.25 9.75
C ASN A 84 7.83 -26.30 10.32
N VAL A 85 6.70 -26.16 9.64
CA VAL A 85 5.56 -25.38 10.13
C VAL A 85 4.69 -26.30 10.95
N LYS A 86 4.77 -26.21 12.27
CA LYS A 86 3.96 -27.02 13.18
C LYS A 86 2.51 -26.58 13.17
N ASP A 87 2.30 -25.30 13.43
CA ASP A 87 0.99 -24.68 13.43
C ASP A 87 1.05 -23.30 12.75
N TYR A 88 -0.06 -22.90 12.14
CA TYR A 88 -0.22 -21.59 11.51
C TYR A 88 -1.63 -21.03 11.75
N TRP A 89 -1.72 -19.77 12.09
CA TRP A 89 -2.99 -19.03 12.27
C TRP A 89 -2.94 -17.72 11.47
N PRO A 90 -3.92 -17.49 10.60
CA PRO A 90 -3.98 -16.26 9.79
C PRO A 90 -4.24 -15.01 10.63
N ASN A 91 -5.04 -15.13 11.71
CA ASN A 91 -5.30 -14.02 12.62
C ASN A 91 -5.40 -14.51 14.07
N VAL A 92 -4.71 -13.85 14.97
CA VAL A 92 -4.69 -14.20 16.39
C VAL A 92 -4.73 -12.99 17.29
N SER A 93 -5.18 -13.21 18.53
CA SER A 93 -4.94 -12.34 19.66
C SER A 93 -3.92 -12.99 20.59
N LEU A 94 -2.86 -12.26 20.96
CA LEU A 94 -1.79 -12.73 21.83
C LEU A 94 -1.81 -11.98 23.17
N VAL A 95 -1.59 -12.68 24.26
CA VAL A 95 -1.43 -12.09 25.60
C VAL A 95 -0.30 -12.79 26.35
N GLY A 96 0.41 -12.02 27.18
CA GLY A 96 1.53 -12.53 27.98
C GLY A 96 1.13 -13.14 29.34
N LYS A 97 -0.20 -13.26 29.62
CA LYS A 97 -0.72 -13.82 30.87
C LYS A 97 -1.89 -14.74 30.55
N GLU A 98 -2.08 -15.75 31.41
CA GLU A 98 -3.22 -16.64 31.31
C GLU A 98 -4.54 -15.86 31.31
N LYS A 99 -5.39 -16.17 30.34
CA LYS A 99 -6.70 -15.55 30.15
C LYS A 99 -7.69 -16.57 29.67
N GLU A 100 -8.91 -16.49 30.13
CA GLU A 100 -10.01 -17.37 29.70
C GLU A 100 -10.22 -17.34 28.19
N GLY A 101 -10.30 -18.52 27.57
CA GLY A 101 -10.46 -18.68 26.12
C GLY A 101 -9.16 -18.52 25.30
N TYR A 102 -8.00 -18.46 25.97
CA TYR A 102 -6.70 -18.48 25.32
C TYR A 102 -5.97 -19.79 25.63
N THR A 103 -5.26 -20.31 24.65
CA THR A 103 -4.44 -21.53 24.78
C THR A 103 -2.98 -21.14 24.93
N ARG A 104 -2.29 -21.75 25.88
CA ARG A 104 -0.83 -21.60 26.03
C ARG A 104 -0.13 -22.23 24.83
N ILE A 105 0.79 -21.48 24.22
CA ILE A 105 1.67 -22.02 23.17
C ILE A 105 2.90 -22.61 23.79
N GLU A 106 3.17 -23.85 23.44
CA GLU A 106 4.35 -24.57 23.86
C GLU A 106 5.44 -24.37 22.79
N ALA A 107 6.26 -23.35 22.98
CA ALA A 107 7.51 -23.14 22.23
C ALA A 107 8.67 -23.26 23.22
N ASN A 108 9.69 -24.05 22.88
CA ASN A 108 10.81 -24.31 23.78
C ASN A 108 11.96 -23.32 23.56
N SER A 109 11.84 -22.45 22.57
CA SER A 109 12.84 -21.44 22.22
C SER A 109 12.17 -20.07 22.02
N GLY A 110 12.90 -19.00 22.31
CA GLY A 110 12.41 -17.64 22.12
C GLY A 110 11.30 -17.24 23.12
N PHE A 111 10.19 -16.71 22.62
CA PHE A 111 9.07 -16.29 23.46
C PHE A 111 8.37 -17.49 24.10
N ASN A 112 8.43 -17.55 25.42
CA ASN A 112 7.70 -18.50 26.24
C ASN A 112 6.61 -17.78 27.04
N ASN A 113 5.63 -18.50 27.57
CA ASN A 113 4.47 -17.95 28.29
C ASN A 113 3.59 -16.99 27.47
N VAL A 114 3.42 -17.28 26.19
CA VAL A 114 2.47 -16.57 25.31
C VAL A 114 1.20 -17.41 25.22
N PHE A 115 0.07 -16.73 25.36
CA PHE A 115 -1.25 -17.33 25.23
C PHE A 115 -1.91 -16.78 23.96
N LEU A 116 -2.46 -17.67 23.15
CA LEU A 116 -3.00 -17.38 21.83
C LEU A 116 -4.49 -17.73 21.79
N LYS A 117 -5.25 -16.87 21.13
CA LYS A 117 -6.63 -17.14 20.71
C LYS A 117 -6.75 -16.88 19.23
N ALA A 118 -7.16 -17.90 18.46
CA ALA A 118 -7.47 -17.73 17.05
C ALA A 118 -8.65 -16.77 16.86
N MET A 119 -8.53 -15.84 15.92
CA MET A 119 -9.53 -14.83 15.59
C MET A 119 -9.98 -15.03 14.14
N PRO A 120 -11.22 -14.62 13.79
CA PRO A 120 -11.62 -14.59 12.40
C PRO A 120 -10.75 -13.58 11.63
N PRO A 121 -10.57 -13.76 10.30
CA PRO A 121 -9.88 -12.76 9.47
C PRO A 121 -10.59 -11.41 9.54
N GLU A 122 -9.80 -10.33 9.56
CA GLU A 122 -10.31 -8.97 9.53
C GLU A 122 -10.87 -8.64 8.15
N THR A 123 -12.08 -8.06 8.14
CA THR A 123 -12.74 -7.63 6.91
C THR A 123 -12.66 -6.12 6.70
N ALA A 124 -12.33 -5.36 7.74
CA ALA A 124 -12.17 -3.92 7.66
C ALA A 124 -10.92 -3.56 6.87
N MET A 125 -11.03 -2.53 6.00
CA MET A 125 -9.93 -2.14 5.11
C MET A 125 -8.74 -1.49 5.83
N ASP A 126 -8.97 -0.95 7.02
CA ASP A 126 -8.01 -0.25 7.88
C ASP A 126 -7.40 -1.13 8.97
N GLN A 127 -7.79 -2.40 9.05
CA GLN A 127 -7.27 -3.35 10.02
C GLN A 127 -6.46 -4.43 9.34
N ARG A 128 -5.47 -4.94 10.06
CA ARG A 128 -4.56 -5.97 9.61
C ARG A 128 -4.73 -7.22 10.46
N ASP A 129 -4.70 -8.37 9.82
CA ASP A 129 -4.58 -9.65 10.49
C ASP A 129 -3.22 -9.77 11.20
N VAL A 130 -3.26 -10.31 12.40
CA VAL A 130 -2.07 -10.68 13.17
C VAL A 130 -1.77 -12.15 12.88
N GLY A 131 -1.01 -12.40 11.82
CA GLY A 131 -0.56 -13.76 11.49
C GLY A 131 0.42 -14.29 12.54
N ALA A 132 0.31 -15.58 12.86
CA ALA A 132 1.21 -16.28 13.78
C ALA A 132 1.50 -17.71 13.32
N ALA A 133 2.69 -18.21 13.65
CA ALA A 133 3.06 -19.59 13.39
C ALA A 133 3.96 -20.14 14.50
N VAL A 134 3.89 -21.44 14.74
CA VAL A 134 4.90 -22.19 15.48
C VAL A 134 5.78 -22.94 14.48
N LEU A 135 7.06 -22.64 14.53
CA LEU A 135 8.06 -23.16 13.61
C LEU A 135 9.11 -23.99 14.34
N GLU A 136 9.45 -25.14 13.79
CA GLU A 136 10.58 -25.95 14.23
C GLU A 136 11.75 -25.72 13.28
N ILE A 137 12.91 -25.37 13.79
CA ILE A 137 14.16 -25.32 13.02
C ILE A 137 14.87 -26.64 13.21
N MET A 138 15.27 -27.26 12.11
CA MET A 138 15.84 -28.63 12.07
C MET A 138 17.16 -28.65 11.34
N ASP A 139 18.15 -29.36 11.94
CA ASP A 139 19.39 -29.75 11.28
C ASP A 139 19.32 -31.26 10.99
N GLY A 140 19.15 -31.64 9.73
CA GLY A 140 18.79 -33.00 9.38
C GLY A 140 17.47 -33.43 10.02
N ASP A 141 17.53 -34.41 10.91
CA ASP A 141 16.38 -34.90 11.69
C ASP A 141 16.40 -34.43 13.16
N ILE A 142 17.33 -33.56 13.51
CA ILE A 142 17.49 -33.02 14.86
C ILE A 142 16.71 -31.69 14.94
N ILE A 143 15.77 -31.56 15.88
CA ILE A 143 15.07 -30.32 16.19
C ILE A 143 16.02 -29.45 17.03
N LEU A 144 16.40 -28.30 16.51
CA LEU A 144 17.22 -27.31 17.22
C LEU A 144 16.38 -26.48 18.19
N GLY A 145 15.13 -26.25 17.88
CA GLY A 145 14.20 -25.52 18.73
C GLY A 145 12.87 -25.25 18.03
N GLU A 146 11.91 -24.75 18.83
CA GLU A 146 10.59 -24.34 18.39
C GLU A 146 10.39 -22.84 18.73
N TRP A 147 9.97 -22.05 17.76
CA TRP A 147 9.74 -20.62 17.89
C TRP A 147 8.31 -20.24 17.56
N LEU A 148 7.67 -19.49 18.46
CA LEU A 148 6.44 -18.77 18.13
C LEU A 148 6.83 -17.46 17.44
N VAL A 149 6.40 -17.29 16.20
CA VAL A 149 6.55 -16.04 15.44
C VAL A 149 5.18 -15.44 15.17
N ALA A 150 5.06 -14.13 15.29
CA ALA A 150 3.85 -13.39 14.94
C ALA A 150 4.20 -11.97 14.51
N THR A 151 3.32 -11.33 13.72
CA THR A 151 3.57 -9.98 13.17
C THR A 151 3.69 -8.89 14.23
N VAL A 152 3.23 -9.14 15.45
CA VAL A 152 3.31 -8.25 16.62
C VAL A 152 4.44 -8.59 17.60
N LEU A 153 5.20 -9.64 17.32
CA LEU A 153 6.36 -10.04 18.12
C LEU A 153 7.64 -9.60 17.45
N ASP A 154 8.59 -9.17 18.26
CA ASP A 154 9.93 -8.84 17.75
C ASP A 154 10.64 -10.07 17.15
N PRO A 155 11.49 -9.88 16.13
CA PRO A 155 12.33 -10.96 15.59
C PRO A 155 13.19 -11.59 16.68
N GLN A 156 13.28 -12.92 16.69
CA GLN A 156 13.97 -13.69 17.69
C GLN A 156 15.31 -14.19 17.14
N LYS A 157 16.38 -13.98 17.89
CA LYS A 157 17.73 -14.39 17.51
C LYS A 157 18.01 -15.84 17.91
N PHE A 158 18.77 -16.55 17.09
CA PHE A 158 19.32 -17.86 17.39
C PHE A 158 20.67 -18.05 16.69
N ASP A 159 21.53 -18.88 17.27
CA ASP A 159 22.79 -19.29 16.67
C ASP A 159 22.62 -20.61 15.92
N TYR A 160 23.24 -20.71 14.76
CA TYR A 160 23.39 -21.96 14.03
C TYR A 160 24.80 -22.07 13.48
N GLN A 161 25.55 -23.03 13.99
CA GLN A 161 26.95 -23.31 13.61
C GLN A 161 27.88 -22.08 13.69
N GLY A 162 27.71 -21.24 14.73
CA GLY A 162 28.48 -20.02 14.95
C GLY A 162 28.07 -18.85 14.06
N LYS A 163 26.90 -18.91 13.44
CA LYS A 163 26.30 -17.84 12.66
C LYS A 163 25.03 -17.32 13.33
N ASP A 164 24.93 -16.01 13.43
CA ASP A 164 23.77 -15.33 13.99
C ASP A 164 22.63 -15.22 12.99
N PHE A 165 21.49 -15.77 13.34
CA PHE A 165 20.25 -15.66 12.59
C PHE A 165 19.18 -14.96 13.42
N SER A 166 18.21 -14.33 12.75
CA SER A 166 16.96 -13.95 13.38
C SER A 166 15.76 -14.44 12.56
N ILE A 167 14.68 -14.79 13.26
CA ILE A 167 13.42 -15.25 12.68
C ILE A 167 12.26 -14.44 13.22
N GLY A 168 11.35 -14.00 12.35
CA GLY A 168 10.16 -13.24 12.75
C GLY A 168 9.16 -13.12 11.61
N MET A 169 7.89 -12.94 11.95
CA MET A 169 6.86 -12.54 10.99
C MET A 169 6.77 -11.02 10.95
N ARG A 170 6.63 -10.48 9.76
CA ARG A 170 6.49 -9.03 9.55
C ARG A 170 5.59 -8.75 8.35
N ALA A 171 5.21 -7.49 8.17
CA ALA A 171 4.64 -7.02 6.92
C ALA A 171 5.57 -7.34 5.74
N LYS A 172 5.00 -7.84 4.66
CA LYS A 172 5.76 -8.09 3.43
C LYS A 172 6.43 -6.80 2.97
N ARG A 173 7.74 -6.86 2.72
CA ARG A 173 8.52 -5.71 2.27
C ARG A 173 8.73 -5.73 0.76
N TYR A 174 8.65 -4.54 0.18
CA TYR A 174 9.01 -4.27 -1.21
C TYR A 174 10.25 -3.39 -1.21
N TYR A 175 11.36 -3.95 -1.65
CA TYR A 175 12.63 -3.24 -1.71
C TYR A 175 12.74 -2.50 -3.05
N GLU A 176 13.24 -1.27 -2.99
CA GLU A 176 13.41 -0.40 -4.13
C GLU A 176 14.92 -0.16 -4.38
N ASP A 177 15.27 0.20 -5.62
CA ASP A 177 16.64 0.51 -6.05
C ASP A 177 17.11 1.93 -5.68
N PHE A 178 16.29 2.62 -4.89
CA PHE A 178 16.56 3.95 -4.36
C PHE A 178 16.20 4.02 -2.88
N SER A 179 16.66 5.07 -2.22
CA SER A 179 16.36 5.32 -0.81
C SER A 179 15.74 6.69 -0.61
N LEU A 180 14.92 6.79 0.46
CA LEU A 180 14.38 8.05 0.97
C LEU A 180 14.89 8.28 2.37
N THR A 181 15.48 9.45 2.61
CA THR A 181 15.86 9.93 3.94
C THR A 181 14.88 11.02 4.37
N LEU A 182 14.24 10.89 5.53
CA LEU A 182 13.38 11.94 6.05
C LEU A 182 14.25 13.02 6.73
N LEU A 183 14.37 14.17 6.09
CA LEU A 183 15.13 15.29 6.61
C LEU A 183 14.36 16.08 7.68
N LYS A 184 13.05 16.31 7.42
CA LYS A 184 12.18 17.05 8.32
C LYS A 184 10.72 16.72 8.09
N ALA A 185 10.00 16.44 9.17
CA ALA A 185 8.55 16.34 9.18
C ALA A 185 7.96 17.62 9.81
N THR A 186 6.98 18.23 9.15
CA THR A 186 6.31 19.45 9.61
C THR A 186 4.82 19.19 9.74
N HIS A 187 4.30 19.34 10.95
CA HIS A 187 2.88 19.25 11.26
C HIS A 187 2.43 20.57 11.89
N GLU A 188 1.64 21.33 11.17
CA GLU A 188 1.08 22.59 11.61
C GLU A 188 -0.43 22.46 11.76
N ASN A 189 -0.97 22.97 12.86
CA ASN A 189 -2.40 23.08 13.10
C ASN A 189 -2.88 24.50 12.89
N TYR A 190 -4.18 24.69 12.64
CA TYR A 190 -4.80 26.01 12.71
C TYR A 190 -4.72 26.53 14.14
N THR A 191 -4.48 27.83 14.26
CA THR A 191 -4.30 28.49 15.56
C THR A 191 -5.52 28.27 16.47
N GLY A 192 -5.29 27.65 17.63
CA GLY A 192 -6.33 27.37 18.63
C GLY A 192 -7.19 26.15 18.36
N THR A 193 -6.83 25.30 17.36
CA THR A 193 -7.55 24.08 17.06
C THR A 193 -6.60 22.88 17.00
N MET A 194 -7.18 21.66 17.01
CA MET A 194 -6.44 20.41 16.73
C MET A 194 -6.53 20.02 15.24
N GLU A 195 -7.15 20.86 14.42
CA GLU A 195 -7.28 20.58 13.00
C GLU A 195 -5.96 20.83 12.27
N PRO A 196 -5.47 19.86 11.49
CA PRO A 196 -4.23 20.01 10.74
C PRO A 196 -4.39 21.03 9.62
N LYS A 197 -3.47 22.00 9.61
CA LYS A 197 -3.35 23.00 8.55
C LYS A 197 -2.41 22.53 7.44
N ASN A 198 -1.32 21.91 7.82
CA ASN A 198 -0.29 21.47 6.89
C ASN A 198 0.44 20.24 7.40
N PHE A 199 0.56 19.24 6.53
CA PHE A 199 1.46 18.10 6.69
C PHE A 199 2.47 18.14 5.56
N ALA A 200 3.75 18.30 5.88
CA ALA A 200 4.81 18.35 4.89
C ALA A 200 6.03 17.57 5.37
N SER A 201 6.58 16.77 4.49
CA SER A 201 7.79 15.98 4.71
C SER A 201 8.83 16.38 3.69
N ARG A 202 9.97 16.87 4.16
CA ARG A 202 11.15 17.08 3.32
C ARG A 202 11.97 15.81 3.33
N VAL A 203 12.11 15.19 2.16
CA VAL A 203 12.86 13.95 1.98
C VAL A 203 14.01 14.18 1.01
N ARG A 204 15.12 13.46 1.21
CA ARG A 204 16.20 13.33 0.26
C ARG A 204 16.05 12.02 -0.48
N LEU A 205 15.89 12.08 -1.78
CA LEU A 205 15.81 10.92 -2.67
C LEU A 205 17.20 10.67 -3.23
N GLN A 206 17.68 9.44 -3.09
CA GLN A 206 18.98 9.00 -3.58
C GLN A 206 18.83 7.71 -4.37
N ASN A 207 19.42 7.67 -5.56
CA ASN A 207 19.50 6.48 -6.40
C ASN A 207 20.92 6.34 -6.94
N GLU A 208 21.65 5.37 -6.43
CA GLU A 208 23.04 5.12 -6.82
C GLU A 208 23.16 4.68 -8.27
N GLY A 209 22.19 3.93 -8.79
CA GLY A 209 22.20 3.43 -10.17
C GLY A 209 22.09 4.55 -11.23
N THR A 210 21.39 5.64 -10.91
CA THR A 210 21.22 6.81 -11.79
C THR A 210 22.10 7.99 -11.40
N GLY A 211 22.72 7.95 -10.21
CA GLY A 211 23.46 9.08 -9.63
C GLY A 211 22.56 10.22 -9.18
N GLU A 212 21.26 9.99 -9.02
CA GLU A 212 20.31 11.00 -8.59
C GLU A 212 20.38 11.21 -7.08
N ASP A 213 20.52 12.47 -6.67
CA ASP A 213 20.51 12.91 -5.28
C ASP A 213 19.87 14.28 -5.20
N ARG A 214 18.64 14.35 -4.68
CA ARG A 214 17.87 15.60 -4.57
C ARG A 214 16.94 15.62 -3.40
N GLU A 215 16.64 16.83 -2.91
CA GLU A 215 15.59 17.04 -1.92
C GLU A 215 14.24 17.26 -2.59
N VAL A 216 13.20 16.67 -1.99
CA VAL A 216 11.81 16.82 -2.43
C VAL A 216 10.95 17.14 -1.22
N LEU A 217 9.99 18.06 -1.40
CA LEU A 217 8.96 18.36 -0.42
C LEU A 217 7.68 17.63 -0.80
N VAL A 218 7.27 16.67 0.03
CA VAL A 218 6.00 15.94 -0.11
C VAL A 218 5.01 16.52 0.89
N TYR A 219 3.85 16.96 0.41
CA TYR A 219 2.81 17.56 1.25
C TYR A 219 1.42 17.24 0.69
N MET A 220 0.37 17.71 1.38
CA MET A 220 -1.01 17.43 1.00
C MET A 220 -1.27 17.74 -0.48
N ASN A 221 -1.79 16.76 -1.24
CA ASN A 221 -2.05 16.82 -2.69
C ASN A 221 -0.82 17.05 -3.61
N HIS A 222 0.40 17.00 -3.07
CA HIS A 222 1.64 17.09 -3.85
C HIS A 222 2.54 15.87 -3.53
N PRO A 223 2.20 14.70 -4.09
CA PRO A 223 2.98 13.48 -3.87
C PRO A 223 4.30 13.52 -4.65
N LEU A 224 5.30 12.80 -4.12
CA LEU A 224 6.48 12.43 -4.90
C LEU A 224 6.11 11.29 -5.86
N ARG A 225 6.51 11.43 -7.14
CA ARG A 225 6.39 10.37 -8.15
C ARG A 225 7.78 9.99 -8.62
N TYR A 226 8.11 8.71 -8.46
CA TYR A 226 9.43 8.21 -8.83
C TYR A 226 9.36 6.71 -9.16
N HIS A 227 10.04 6.26 -10.21
CA HIS A 227 10.11 4.85 -10.66
C HIS A 227 8.75 4.14 -10.75
N GLY A 228 7.70 4.83 -11.21
CA GLY A 228 6.34 4.26 -11.32
C GLY A 228 5.58 4.17 -9.99
N LEU A 229 6.20 4.61 -8.89
CA LEU A 229 5.61 4.73 -7.58
C LEU A 229 5.13 6.16 -7.32
N THR A 230 4.08 6.28 -6.52
CA THR A 230 3.57 7.56 -6.03
C THR A 230 3.53 7.53 -4.51
N PHE A 231 4.23 8.46 -3.87
CA PHE A 231 4.35 8.59 -2.42
C PHE A 231 3.44 9.72 -1.94
N PHE A 232 2.31 9.37 -1.35
CA PHE A 232 1.38 10.32 -0.76
C PHE A 232 1.67 10.51 0.71
N GLN A 233 1.59 11.76 1.20
CA GLN A 233 1.62 12.01 2.63
C GLN A 233 0.39 11.40 3.28
N HIS A 234 0.56 10.38 4.12
CA HIS A 234 -0.55 9.63 4.73
C HIS A 234 -0.73 9.97 6.20
N GLN A 235 0.26 9.68 7.03
CA GLN A 235 0.22 9.94 8.47
C GLN A 235 1.51 10.63 8.90
N MET A 236 1.43 11.34 10.03
CA MET A 236 2.59 12.02 10.59
C MET A 236 2.49 12.12 12.12
N SER A 237 3.57 11.81 12.79
CA SER A 237 3.75 12.03 14.22
C SER A 237 4.89 13.03 14.43
N ALA A 238 4.60 14.32 14.21
CA ALA A 238 5.58 15.41 14.25
C ALA A 238 5.05 16.66 15.00
N ASN A 239 4.03 16.48 15.87
CA ASN A 239 3.46 17.58 16.63
C ASN A 239 4.40 18.07 17.74
N GLU A 240 4.11 19.22 18.33
CA GLU A 240 4.92 19.79 19.43
C GLU A 240 5.03 18.85 20.62
N MET A 241 4.02 18.02 20.90
CA MET A 241 4.05 17.09 22.03
C MET A 241 5.13 16.03 21.83
N VAL A 242 5.23 15.44 20.63
CA VAL A 242 6.28 14.47 20.26
C VAL A 242 7.66 15.09 20.45
N ARG A 243 7.86 16.33 19.96
CA ARG A 243 9.13 17.05 20.09
C ARG A 243 9.47 17.41 21.53
N ARG A 244 8.48 17.83 22.34
CA ARG A 244 8.68 18.14 23.79
C ARG A 244 9.02 16.90 24.61
N GLN A 245 8.54 15.71 24.19
CA GLN A 245 8.87 14.43 24.83
C GLN A 245 10.23 13.87 24.40
N GLY A 246 10.95 14.56 23.49
CA GLY A 246 12.23 14.08 22.95
C GLY A 246 12.08 12.88 22.01
N LEU A 247 10.86 12.61 21.54
CA LEU A 247 10.60 11.55 20.57
C LEU A 247 10.93 12.03 19.16
N THR A 248 11.44 11.12 18.34
CA THR A 248 11.75 11.40 16.94
C THR A 248 10.45 11.51 16.13
N ALA A 249 10.33 12.57 15.36
CA ALA A 249 9.19 12.74 14.47
C ALA A 249 9.21 11.69 13.37
N THR A 250 8.03 11.20 13.01
CA THR A 250 7.84 10.13 12.02
C THR A 250 6.89 10.59 10.94
N SER A 251 7.18 10.26 9.70
CA SER A 251 6.27 10.43 8.56
C SER A 251 5.99 9.09 7.91
N THR A 252 4.72 8.82 7.65
CA THR A 252 4.28 7.63 6.92
C THR A 252 3.75 8.05 5.55
N PHE A 253 4.34 7.51 4.50
CA PHE A 253 3.87 7.67 3.14
C PHE A 253 3.05 6.47 2.71
N GLN A 254 1.89 6.71 2.08
CA GLN A 254 1.21 5.69 1.29
C GLN A 254 1.90 5.60 -0.06
N VAL A 255 2.45 4.45 -0.38
CA VAL A 255 3.16 4.17 -1.62
C VAL A 255 2.25 3.38 -2.54
N VAL A 256 1.91 3.97 -3.68
CA VAL A 256 0.99 3.39 -4.65
C VAL A 256 1.72 3.12 -5.96
N GLN A 257 1.65 1.88 -6.41
CA GLN A 257 2.03 1.47 -7.75
C GLN A 257 0.76 1.16 -8.54
N ASN A 258 0.40 1.99 -9.51
CA ASN A 258 -0.77 1.79 -10.35
C ASN A 258 -0.38 1.77 -11.83
N PRO A 259 -0.28 0.61 -12.47
CA PRO A 259 0.06 0.52 -13.90
C PRO A 259 -1.04 1.07 -14.81
N THR A 260 -2.28 1.20 -14.33
CA THR A 260 -3.43 1.66 -15.10
C THR A 260 -3.76 3.15 -14.88
N TRP A 261 -2.85 3.92 -14.29
CA TRP A 261 -3.05 5.32 -13.92
C TRP A 261 -3.55 6.22 -15.05
N LEU A 262 -3.21 5.90 -16.31
CA LEU A 262 -3.60 6.68 -17.49
C LEU A 262 -5.03 6.39 -17.97
N THR A 263 -5.59 5.22 -17.62
CA THR A 263 -6.90 4.75 -18.12
C THR A 263 -8.06 5.72 -17.82
N PRO A 264 -8.20 6.29 -16.61
CA PRO A 264 -9.28 7.24 -16.31
C PRO A 264 -9.20 8.50 -17.17
N TYR A 265 -8.00 9.00 -17.45
CA TYR A 265 -7.80 10.20 -18.28
C TYR A 265 -8.23 9.95 -19.73
N LEU A 266 -7.84 8.80 -20.29
CA LEU A 266 -8.26 8.40 -21.65
C LEU A 266 -9.78 8.22 -21.71
N ALA A 267 -10.37 7.53 -20.75
CA ALA A 267 -11.79 7.28 -20.67
C ALA A 267 -12.59 8.60 -20.57
N CYS A 268 -12.23 9.50 -19.66
CA CYS A 268 -12.86 10.81 -19.52
C CYS A 268 -12.72 11.67 -20.79
N THR A 269 -11.56 11.64 -21.44
CA THR A 269 -11.34 12.34 -22.70
C THR A 269 -12.26 11.82 -23.80
N MET A 270 -12.38 10.50 -23.93
CA MET A 270 -13.29 9.86 -24.90
C MET A 270 -14.75 10.23 -24.63
N VAL A 271 -15.19 10.22 -23.37
CA VAL A 271 -16.56 10.65 -23.01
C VAL A 271 -16.77 12.11 -23.36
N GLY A 272 -15.85 12.99 -23.01
CA GLY A 272 -15.93 14.43 -23.30
C GLY A 272 -16.00 14.73 -24.78
N VAL A 273 -15.14 14.13 -25.59
CA VAL A 273 -15.15 14.25 -27.06
C VAL A 273 -16.46 13.71 -27.63
N GLY A 274 -16.88 12.52 -27.19
CA GLY A 274 -18.13 11.92 -27.68
C GLY A 274 -19.37 12.76 -27.39
N LEU A 275 -19.48 13.35 -26.19
CA LEU A 275 -20.57 14.24 -25.82
C LEU A 275 -20.52 15.54 -26.64
N THR A 276 -19.33 16.13 -26.82
CA THR A 276 -19.14 17.32 -27.63
C THR A 276 -19.58 17.12 -29.06
N VAL A 277 -19.15 16.02 -29.68
CA VAL A 277 -19.57 15.67 -31.05
C VAL A 277 -21.10 15.48 -31.13
N GLN A 278 -21.69 14.77 -30.19
CA GLN A 278 -23.14 14.55 -30.15
C GLN A 278 -23.90 15.87 -30.00
N PHE A 279 -23.47 16.76 -29.09
CA PHE A 279 -24.04 18.06 -28.91
C PHE A 279 -23.95 18.89 -30.19
N MET A 280 -22.80 18.94 -30.85
CA MET A 280 -22.62 19.69 -32.09
C MET A 280 -23.52 19.17 -33.23
N VAL A 281 -23.65 17.85 -33.37
CA VAL A 281 -24.56 17.23 -34.36
C VAL A 281 -26.01 17.68 -34.11
N HIS A 282 -26.46 17.61 -32.87
CA HIS A 282 -27.82 18.06 -32.50
C HIS A 282 -28.01 19.59 -32.69
N LEU A 283 -27.01 20.40 -32.32
CA LEU A 283 -27.08 21.86 -32.52
C LEU A 283 -27.15 22.21 -34.00
N ILE A 284 -26.32 21.63 -34.84
CA ILE A 284 -26.36 21.85 -36.31
C ILE A 284 -27.69 21.41 -36.87
N GLY A 285 -28.19 20.21 -36.47
CA GLY A 285 -29.50 19.74 -36.86
C GLY A 285 -30.66 20.73 -36.50
N PHE A 286 -30.65 21.23 -35.27
CA PHE A 286 -31.61 22.22 -34.78
C PHE A 286 -31.53 23.51 -35.55
N THR A 287 -30.35 24.08 -35.76
CA THR A 287 -30.18 25.36 -36.49
C THR A 287 -30.58 25.23 -37.95
N ARG A 288 -30.29 24.10 -38.63
CA ARG A 288 -30.72 23.80 -39.99
C ARG A 288 -32.26 23.73 -40.07
N LYS A 289 -32.92 23.02 -39.15
CA LYS A 289 -34.37 22.88 -39.08
C LYS A 289 -35.03 24.24 -38.88
N ARG A 290 -34.53 25.10 -37.96
CA ARG A 290 -35.04 26.44 -37.74
C ARG A 290 -34.91 27.32 -38.97
N ARG A 291 -33.80 27.28 -39.70
CA ARG A 291 -33.60 28.05 -40.94
C ARG A 291 -34.56 27.65 -42.03
N ASN A 292 -34.88 26.35 -42.17
CA ASN A 292 -35.81 25.84 -43.16
C ASN A 292 -37.28 26.07 -42.78
N SER A 293 -37.59 26.36 -41.53
CA SER A 293 -38.96 26.61 -41.02
C SER A 293 -39.31 28.09 -40.98
N SER A 294 -38.46 29.03 -41.48
CA SER A 294 -38.80 30.44 -41.59
C SER A 294 -39.87 30.57 -42.71
N PRO A 295 -41.08 31.18 -42.40
CA PRO A 295 -42.15 31.30 -43.37
C PRO A 295 -41.70 32.16 -44.56
N SER A 296 -41.81 31.65 -45.77
CA SER A 296 -41.75 32.44 -47.00
C SER A 296 -42.90 33.49 -46.95
N SER A 297 -42.52 34.78 -47.05
CA SER A 297 -43.26 35.96 -47.35
C SER A 297 -44.78 35.82 -47.53
N ILE A 298 -45.52 36.47 -46.66
CA ILE A 298 -46.95 36.84 -46.82
C ILE A 298 -47.12 37.49 -48.17
N ASN A 299 -47.78 36.79 -49.13
CA ASN A 299 -48.20 37.31 -50.39
C ASN A 299 -49.38 38.19 -50.11
N THR A 300 -49.15 39.50 -49.95
CA THR A 300 -50.22 40.56 -49.87
C THR A 300 -50.88 40.68 -51.23
N ARG A 301 -51.98 39.93 -51.44
CA ARG A 301 -52.88 40.17 -52.52
C ARG A 301 -53.60 41.50 -52.25
N ALA A 302 -53.23 42.58 -52.96
CA ALA A 302 -53.96 43.82 -53.04
C ALA A 302 -55.35 43.55 -53.66
N THR A 303 -56.40 43.71 -52.88
CA THR A 303 -57.77 43.79 -53.36
C THR A 303 -58.01 45.20 -53.80
N THR A 304 -58.10 45.40 -55.08
CA THR A 304 -58.63 46.64 -55.76
C THR A 304 -60.11 46.82 -55.43
N PRO A 305 -60.57 47.98 -54.96
CA PRO A 305 -61.97 48.24 -54.83
C PRO A 305 -62.62 48.58 -56.22
N LYS A 306 -63.68 47.83 -56.55
CA LYS A 306 -64.58 48.21 -57.70
C LYS A 306 -65.50 49.37 -57.24
N THR A 307 -65.34 50.47 -57.89
CA THR A 307 -66.34 51.56 -57.92
C THR A 307 -67.48 51.23 -58.87
N ALA A 308 -68.75 51.40 -58.46
CA ALA A 308 -69.91 51.85 -59.15
C ALA A 308 -70.92 52.34 -58.11
#